data_68c862278f44ca07d0e7f77b57b0155d
#
_entry.id   68c862278f44ca07d0e7f77b57b0155d
#
_cell.length_a   1.000
_cell.length_b   1.000
_cell.length_c   1.000
_cell.angle_alpha   90.00
_cell.angle_beta   90.00
_cell.angle_gamma   90.00
#
_symmetry.space_group_name_H-M   'P 1'
#
loop_
_entity.id
_entity.type
_entity.pdbx_description
1 polymer ?
#
loop_
_entity_poly.entity_id
_entity_poly.type
_entity_poly.pdbx_seq_one_letter_code
_entity_poly.pdbx_strand_id
1 'polypeptide(L)'
;MTCIYNFNRIIMNYHTSQATIYPFIIRYQQIFSYLFLFVGVYLFFNIDNQTWEIIKSSVADAYIAVTSFVAGTLLFFYTLEKYLNIDIKKILLNRPKLEVFISSFLGALPGCGGAIIVLTQYSRGKVSFGSVVAALTATMGDAAFLLIAREPLTGLLILSIGLVGGHLSGLLVNSIHGKSFMKMNGCDLIRLNCKPSKYKTSKTLDYFWLILIIPGIIFGILSAFQIDLDSYFSNNLIHNPITFFGFFAGSLCFVMWIIPIISGYKYSPSGSDEKIIRRTVSDTNFITGWVILAFLAYELTVHLGGFNLETIFKSYYIFIPLIAILIGFLPGCGPQILVTTLYLNGIIPLSAQIGNAISNDGDALFPAIALHPKAAFIATIYSAIPAIIVSYGYLFIFEF
;
A
#
# COMPACT_ATOMS: atom_id res chain seq x y z
N MET A 1 -11.36 -41.68 0.60
CA MET A 1 -10.99 -41.98 -0.80
C MET A 1 -11.48 -40.91 -1.79
N THR A 2 -12.64 -40.33 -1.65
CA THR A 2 -13.17 -39.24 -2.51
C THR A 2 -12.34 -37.97 -2.52
N CYS A 3 -11.66 -37.64 -1.42
CA CYS A 3 -10.81 -36.44 -1.32
C CYS A 3 -9.50 -36.61 -2.15
N ILE A 4 -8.91 -37.79 -2.20
CA ILE A 4 -7.67 -38.08 -2.94
C ILE A 4 -7.92 -38.09 -4.46
N TYR A 5 -9.09 -38.57 -4.90
CA TYR A 5 -9.46 -38.60 -6.32
C TYR A 5 -9.75 -37.21 -6.88
N ASN A 6 -10.44 -36.36 -6.12
CA ASN A 6 -10.63 -34.96 -6.46
C ASN A 6 -9.32 -34.16 -6.40
N PHE A 7 -8.39 -34.53 -5.50
CA PHE A 7 -7.09 -33.92 -5.37
C PHE A 7 -6.24 -34.11 -6.63
N ASN A 8 -6.16 -35.33 -7.17
CA ASN A 8 -5.40 -35.60 -8.39
C ASN A 8 -6.03 -34.93 -9.64
N ARG A 9 -7.34 -34.83 -9.72
CA ARG A 9 -8.05 -34.14 -10.80
C ARG A 9 -7.88 -32.62 -10.73
N ILE A 10 -7.82 -32.06 -9.53
CA ILE A 10 -7.56 -30.65 -9.29
C ILE A 10 -6.09 -30.33 -9.57
N ILE A 11 -5.15 -31.20 -9.21
CA ILE A 11 -3.71 -31.03 -9.52
C ILE A 11 -3.50 -31.09 -11.03
N MET A 12 -4.11 -32.04 -11.73
CA MET A 12 -3.96 -32.16 -13.19
C MET A 12 -4.56 -30.96 -13.92
N ASN A 13 -5.77 -30.48 -13.53
CA ASN A 13 -6.37 -29.29 -14.10
C ASN A 13 -5.63 -28.00 -13.70
N TYR A 14 -5.00 -27.96 -12.52
CA TYR A 14 -4.18 -26.83 -12.09
C TYR A 14 -2.84 -26.80 -12.83
N HIS A 15 -2.19 -27.94 -13.06
CA HIS A 15 -0.97 -28.00 -13.87
C HIS A 15 -1.20 -27.64 -15.33
N THR A 16 -2.31 -28.06 -15.93
CA THR A 16 -2.65 -27.71 -17.32
C THR A 16 -3.10 -26.25 -17.46
N SER A 17 -3.84 -25.70 -16.51
CA SER A 17 -4.23 -24.27 -16.50
C SER A 17 -3.04 -23.36 -16.17
N GLN A 18 -2.16 -23.76 -15.24
CA GLN A 18 -0.93 -23.02 -14.95
C GLN A 18 0.08 -23.13 -16.09
N ALA A 19 0.18 -24.27 -16.76
CA ALA A 19 1.08 -24.44 -17.91
C ALA A 19 0.74 -23.54 -19.10
N THR A 20 -0.55 -23.13 -19.24
CA THR A 20 -0.99 -22.22 -20.32
C THR A 20 -1.04 -20.75 -19.88
N ILE A 21 -1.44 -20.44 -18.65
CA ILE A 21 -1.60 -19.07 -18.18
C ILE A 21 -0.28 -18.50 -17.62
N TYR A 22 0.55 -19.35 -17.01
CA TYR A 22 1.81 -18.94 -16.36
C TYR A 22 2.85 -18.35 -17.34
N PRO A 23 3.16 -18.97 -18.49
CA PRO A 23 4.07 -18.37 -19.47
C PRO A 23 3.50 -17.08 -20.09
N PHE A 24 2.17 -17.00 -20.22
CA PHE A 24 1.51 -15.82 -20.76
C PHE A 24 1.65 -14.60 -19.82
N ILE A 25 1.37 -14.76 -18.52
CA ILE A 25 1.51 -13.69 -17.52
C ILE A 25 2.97 -13.26 -17.36
N ILE A 26 3.93 -14.20 -17.33
CA ILE A 26 5.37 -13.89 -17.23
C ILE A 26 5.82 -13.14 -18.48
N ARG A 27 5.36 -13.55 -19.66
CA ARG A 27 5.72 -12.92 -20.92
C ARG A 27 5.19 -11.48 -21.01
N TYR A 28 3.95 -11.21 -20.54
CA TYR A 28 3.42 -9.86 -20.45
C TYR A 28 4.16 -9.00 -19.43
N GLN A 29 4.48 -9.54 -18.29
CA GLN A 29 5.23 -8.83 -17.25
C GLN A 29 6.64 -8.47 -17.72
N GLN A 30 7.31 -9.37 -18.45
CA GLN A 30 8.60 -9.10 -19.05
C GLN A 30 8.49 -8.06 -20.17
N ILE A 31 7.51 -8.19 -21.09
CA ILE A 31 7.26 -7.23 -22.16
C ILE A 31 6.99 -5.85 -21.57
N PHE A 32 6.17 -5.75 -20.52
CA PHE A 32 5.89 -4.48 -19.83
C PHE A 32 7.15 -3.89 -19.20
N SER A 33 8.00 -4.72 -18.59
CA SER A 33 9.28 -4.29 -18.03
C SER A 33 10.27 -3.81 -19.09
N TYR A 34 10.35 -4.49 -20.24
CA TYR A 34 11.20 -4.06 -21.36
C TYR A 34 10.64 -2.79 -22.03
N LEU A 35 9.32 -2.69 -22.20
CA LEU A 35 8.67 -1.48 -22.71
C LEU A 35 8.95 -0.29 -21.78
N PHE A 36 8.84 -0.49 -20.47
CA PHE A 36 9.13 0.52 -19.47
C PHE A 36 10.60 0.95 -19.49
N LEU A 37 11.52 -0.01 -19.62
CA LEU A 37 12.96 0.28 -19.80
C LEU A 37 13.22 1.04 -21.09
N PHE A 38 12.60 0.63 -22.21
CA PHE A 38 12.76 1.29 -23.50
C PHE A 38 12.21 2.71 -23.47
N VAL A 39 11.03 2.90 -22.91
CA VAL A 39 10.43 4.25 -22.71
C VAL A 39 11.31 5.07 -21.76
N GLY A 40 11.83 4.50 -20.69
CA GLY A 40 12.75 5.18 -19.79
C GLY A 40 14.04 5.65 -20.46
N VAL A 41 14.64 4.78 -21.28
CA VAL A 41 15.85 5.11 -22.07
C VAL A 41 15.53 6.16 -23.13
N TYR A 42 14.41 6.03 -23.86
CA TYR A 42 13.98 7.00 -24.87
C TYR A 42 13.73 8.38 -24.23
N LEU A 43 13.03 8.42 -23.11
CA LEU A 43 12.80 9.64 -22.35
C LEU A 43 14.12 10.25 -21.87
N PHE A 44 15.06 9.45 -21.37
CA PHE A 44 16.35 9.92 -20.86
C PHE A 44 17.16 10.69 -21.92
N PHE A 45 17.07 10.28 -23.19
CA PHE A 45 17.79 10.96 -24.30
C PHE A 45 17.05 12.16 -24.88
N ASN A 46 15.72 12.29 -24.65
CA ASN A 46 14.90 13.34 -25.26
C ASN A 46 14.25 14.27 -24.22
N ILE A 47 14.64 14.17 -22.94
CA ILE A 47 14.09 15.00 -21.87
C ILE A 47 14.75 16.39 -21.92
N ASP A 48 13.94 17.43 -21.87
CA ASP A 48 14.37 18.81 -21.63
C ASP A 48 14.81 19.01 -20.17
N ASN A 49 15.60 20.03 -19.94
CA ASN A 49 16.13 20.30 -18.59
C ASN A 49 15.04 20.48 -17.53
N GLN A 50 13.92 21.06 -17.90
CA GLN A 50 12.80 21.29 -16.98
C GLN A 50 12.15 19.97 -16.54
N THR A 51 11.85 19.09 -17.49
CA THR A 51 11.30 17.74 -17.19
C THR A 51 12.29 16.92 -16.36
N TRP A 52 13.60 17.07 -16.59
CA TRP A 52 14.62 16.40 -15.77
C TRP A 52 14.62 16.87 -14.31
N GLU A 53 14.48 18.17 -14.08
CA GLU A 53 14.36 18.69 -12.69
C GLU A 53 13.10 18.17 -12.00
N ILE A 54 11.97 18.09 -12.71
CA ILE A 54 10.72 17.52 -12.20
C ILE A 54 10.90 16.04 -11.82
N ILE A 55 11.58 15.25 -12.64
CA ILE A 55 11.86 13.85 -12.31
C ILE A 55 12.73 13.74 -11.05
N LYS A 56 13.76 14.56 -10.95
CA LYS A 56 14.64 14.57 -9.77
C LYS A 56 13.88 14.93 -8.50
N SER A 57 13.09 16.00 -8.54
CA SER A 57 12.28 16.42 -7.38
C SER A 57 11.25 15.36 -7.00
N SER A 58 10.50 14.81 -7.97
CA SER A 58 9.48 13.79 -7.71
C SER A 58 10.06 12.55 -7.03
N VAL A 59 11.22 12.05 -7.49
CA VAL A 59 11.88 10.89 -6.88
C VAL A 59 12.43 11.23 -5.49
N ALA A 60 12.99 12.44 -5.32
CA ALA A 60 13.49 12.91 -4.03
C ALA A 60 12.37 13.06 -3.01
N ASP A 61 11.24 13.65 -3.40
CA ASP A 61 10.07 13.83 -2.55
C ASP A 61 9.44 12.49 -2.18
N ALA A 62 9.32 11.56 -3.12
CA ALA A 62 8.87 10.21 -2.84
C ALA A 62 9.77 9.50 -1.81
N TYR A 63 11.08 9.71 -1.86
CA TYR A 63 11.99 9.13 -0.88
C TYR A 63 11.93 9.84 0.47
N ILE A 64 12.05 11.16 0.50
CA ILE A 64 12.16 11.94 1.73
C ILE A 64 10.82 11.98 2.47
N ALA A 65 9.72 12.29 1.75
CA ALA A 65 8.41 12.47 2.38
C ALA A 65 7.69 11.15 2.69
N VAL A 66 7.98 10.05 1.99
CA VAL A 66 7.25 8.79 2.15
C VAL A 66 8.16 7.63 2.53
N THR A 67 9.15 7.28 1.70
CA THR A 67 9.97 6.08 1.89
C THR A 67 10.66 6.04 3.23
N SER A 68 11.23 7.16 3.67
CA SER A 68 11.94 7.27 4.94
C SER A 68 11.04 6.98 6.14
N PHE A 69 9.81 7.49 6.15
CA PHE A 69 8.82 7.24 7.19
C PHE A 69 8.34 5.80 7.18
N VAL A 70 7.99 5.27 6.00
CA VAL A 70 7.60 3.87 5.83
C VAL A 70 8.67 2.93 6.34
N ALA A 71 9.93 3.16 5.97
CA ALA A 71 11.06 2.36 6.45
C ALA A 71 11.19 2.39 7.97
N GLY A 72 11.14 3.58 8.56
CA GLY A 72 11.22 3.76 10.01
C GLY A 72 10.10 3.05 10.75
N THR A 73 8.88 3.20 10.29
CA THR A 73 7.68 2.60 10.92
C THR A 73 7.64 1.09 10.75
N LEU A 74 7.96 0.55 9.58
CA LEU A 74 8.06 -0.90 9.36
C LEU A 74 9.17 -1.50 10.21
N LEU A 75 10.34 -0.85 10.30
CA LEU A 75 11.43 -1.30 11.15
C LEU A 75 11.01 -1.34 12.62
N PHE A 76 10.37 -0.28 13.10
CA PHE A 76 9.83 -0.20 14.46
C PHE A 76 8.80 -1.30 14.72
N PHE A 77 7.81 -1.46 13.81
CA PHE A 77 6.74 -2.44 13.96
C PHE A 77 7.26 -3.89 13.95
N TYR A 78 8.15 -4.25 13.01
CA TYR A 78 8.73 -5.60 12.95
C TYR A 78 9.65 -5.90 14.14
N THR A 79 10.31 -4.88 14.67
CA THR A 79 11.11 -4.99 15.88
C THR A 79 10.19 -5.24 17.09
N LEU A 80 9.11 -4.47 17.20
CA LEU A 80 8.12 -4.61 18.27
C LEU A 80 7.43 -6.00 18.23
N GLU A 81 7.01 -6.45 17.04
CA GLU A 81 6.42 -7.79 16.83
C GLU A 81 7.34 -8.89 17.36
N LYS A 82 8.66 -8.77 17.09
CA LYS A 82 9.65 -9.76 17.50
C LYS A 82 9.93 -9.73 19.01
N TYR A 83 10.09 -8.53 19.61
CA TYR A 83 10.49 -8.40 21.01
C TYR A 83 9.34 -8.60 21.99
N LEU A 84 8.14 -8.13 21.66
CA LEU A 84 7.01 -8.25 22.59
C LEU A 84 6.37 -9.63 22.57
N ASN A 85 6.73 -10.51 21.60
CA ASN A 85 6.08 -11.83 21.44
C ASN A 85 4.56 -11.73 21.55
N ILE A 86 3.98 -10.60 21.11
CA ILE A 86 2.55 -10.38 21.14
C ILE A 86 1.93 -11.39 20.19
N ASP A 87 1.53 -12.52 20.75
CA ASP A 87 0.76 -13.52 20.04
C ASP A 87 -0.66 -12.95 19.85
N ILE A 88 -0.77 -11.97 18.92
CA ILE A 88 -2.04 -11.35 18.53
C ILE A 88 -3.06 -12.44 18.22
N LYS A 89 -2.60 -13.63 17.80
CA LYS A 89 -3.40 -14.85 17.65
C LYS A 89 -4.15 -15.23 18.91
N LYS A 90 -3.52 -15.15 20.10
CA LYS A 90 -4.18 -15.49 21.37
C LYS A 90 -5.25 -14.48 21.75
N ILE A 91 -5.05 -13.20 21.46
CA ILE A 91 -6.01 -12.12 21.76
C ILE A 91 -7.28 -12.28 20.92
N LEU A 92 -7.14 -12.51 19.60
CA LEU A 92 -8.27 -12.70 18.69
C LEU A 92 -9.07 -13.98 18.99
N LEU A 93 -8.40 -15.09 19.34
CA LEU A 93 -9.05 -16.38 19.58
C LEU A 93 -9.85 -16.44 20.89
N ASN A 94 -9.44 -15.73 21.93
CA ASN A 94 -10.00 -15.88 23.27
C ASN A 94 -11.28 -15.06 23.51
N ARG A 95 -11.64 -14.10 22.64
CA ARG A 95 -12.81 -13.23 22.84
C ARG A 95 -13.60 -13.00 21.55
N PRO A 96 -14.46 -13.93 21.13
CA PRO A 96 -15.19 -13.85 19.85
C PRO A 96 -16.15 -12.65 19.74
N LYS A 97 -16.60 -12.08 20.85
CA LYS A 97 -17.45 -10.86 20.84
C LYS A 97 -16.66 -9.60 20.50
N LEU A 98 -15.34 -9.61 20.76
CA LEU A 98 -14.45 -8.48 20.45
C LEU A 98 -13.66 -8.69 19.14
N GLU A 99 -13.88 -9.80 18.46
CA GLU A 99 -13.15 -10.18 17.25
C GLU A 99 -13.19 -9.08 16.19
N VAL A 100 -14.37 -8.58 15.86
CA VAL A 100 -14.57 -7.54 14.84
C VAL A 100 -13.95 -6.22 15.29
N PHE A 101 -14.11 -5.85 16.58
CA PHE A 101 -13.50 -4.63 17.12
C PHE A 101 -11.98 -4.67 17.07
N ILE A 102 -11.38 -5.79 17.52
CA ILE A 102 -9.92 -5.97 17.48
C ILE A 102 -9.42 -5.95 16.05
N SER A 103 -10.17 -6.55 15.10
CA SER A 103 -9.81 -6.56 13.69
C SER A 103 -9.86 -5.15 13.08
N SER A 104 -10.89 -4.37 13.39
CA SER A 104 -11.00 -2.96 13.00
C SER A 104 -9.88 -2.12 13.60
N PHE A 105 -9.56 -2.32 14.89
CA PHE A 105 -8.47 -1.63 15.56
C PHE A 105 -7.10 -1.95 14.92
N LEU A 106 -6.85 -3.22 14.62
CA LEU A 106 -5.64 -3.63 13.91
C LEU A 106 -5.57 -3.02 12.50
N GLY A 107 -6.69 -2.97 11.79
CA GLY A 107 -6.77 -2.32 10.49
C GLY A 107 -6.49 -0.82 10.57
N ALA A 108 -6.99 -0.14 11.59
CA ALA A 108 -6.81 1.30 11.79
C ALA A 108 -5.39 1.70 12.23
N LEU A 109 -4.54 0.74 12.62
CA LEU A 109 -3.14 1.06 12.89
C LEU A 109 -2.46 1.54 11.61
N PRO A 110 -1.70 2.63 11.67
CA PRO A 110 -0.96 3.14 10.52
C PRO A 110 -0.08 2.05 9.90
N GLY A 111 -0.16 1.91 8.56
CA GLY A 111 0.48 0.82 7.81
C GLY A 111 -0.43 -0.39 7.59
N CYS A 112 -0.01 -1.28 6.68
CA CYS A 112 -0.82 -2.43 6.26
C CYS A 112 -0.64 -3.69 7.16
N GLY A 113 0.27 -3.65 8.13
CA GLY A 113 0.64 -4.82 8.94
C GLY A 113 -0.52 -5.42 9.73
N GLY A 114 -1.36 -4.58 10.35
CA GLY A 114 -2.51 -5.02 11.13
C GLY A 114 -3.57 -5.72 10.29
N ALA A 115 -3.90 -5.18 9.12
CA ALA A 115 -4.83 -5.81 8.18
C ALA A 115 -4.29 -7.15 7.66
N ILE A 116 -3.00 -7.25 7.34
CA ILE A 116 -2.34 -8.50 6.91
C ILE A 116 -2.42 -9.57 8.00
N ILE A 117 -2.30 -9.20 9.27
CA ILE A 117 -2.48 -10.14 10.39
C ILE A 117 -3.89 -10.71 10.39
N VAL A 118 -4.91 -9.87 10.28
CA VAL A 118 -6.31 -10.31 10.24
C VAL A 118 -6.56 -11.25 9.07
N LEU A 119 -6.10 -10.89 7.87
CA LEU A 119 -6.18 -11.73 6.66
C LEU A 119 -5.50 -13.10 6.84
N THR A 120 -4.32 -13.11 7.48
CA THR A 120 -3.62 -14.36 7.77
C THR A 120 -4.40 -15.23 8.76
N GLN A 121 -5.08 -14.65 9.75
CA GLN A 121 -5.92 -15.42 10.67
C GLN A 121 -7.21 -15.90 9.98
N TYR A 122 -7.77 -15.09 9.07
CA TYR A 122 -8.90 -15.49 8.24
C TYR A 122 -8.55 -16.69 7.34
N SER A 123 -7.43 -16.64 6.65
CA SER A 123 -6.96 -17.75 5.81
C SER A 123 -6.77 -19.05 6.60
N ARG A 124 -6.51 -18.96 7.90
CA ARG A 124 -6.43 -20.10 8.82
C ARG A 124 -7.78 -20.51 9.42
N GLY A 125 -8.87 -19.87 8.98
CA GLY A 125 -10.23 -20.16 9.47
C GLY A 125 -10.50 -19.74 10.93
N LYS A 126 -9.67 -18.83 11.49
CA LYS A 126 -9.72 -18.45 12.90
C LYS A 126 -10.59 -17.22 13.15
N VAL A 127 -10.77 -16.35 12.17
CA VAL A 127 -11.61 -15.15 12.23
C VAL A 127 -12.68 -15.20 11.16
N SER A 128 -13.76 -14.43 11.34
CA SER A 128 -14.90 -14.34 10.43
C SER A 128 -14.58 -13.46 9.21
N PHE A 129 -15.38 -13.57 8.15
CA PHE A 129 -15.28 -12.70 7.00
C PHE A 129 -15.60 -11.23 7.36
N GLY A 130 -16.53 -10.98 8.29
CA GLY A 130 -16.79 -9.63 8.80
C GLY A 130 -15.57 -9.00 9.48
N SER A 131 -14.69 -9.81 10.09
CA SER A 131 -13.41 -9.32 10.64
C SER A 131 -12.45 -8.86 9.54
N VAL A 132 -12.46 -9.53 8.39
CA VAL A 132 -11.69 -9.10 7.20
C VAL A 132 -12.22 -7.77 6.69
N VAL A 133 -13.54 -7.67 6.49
CA VAL A 133 -14.16 -6.40 6.06
C VAL A 133 -13.87 -5.28 7.04
N ALA A 134 -13.96 -5.54 8.34
CA ALA A 134 -13.66 -4.54 9.38
C ALA A 134 -12.22 -4.03 9.29
N ALA A 135 -11.25 -4.93 9.11
CA ALA A 135 -9.85 -4.57 9.02
C ALA A 135 -9.52 -3.80 7.75
N LEU A 136 -10.03 -4.25 6.58
CA LEU A 136 -9.80 -3.60 5.31
C LEU A 136 -10.46 -2.22 5.25
N THR A 137 -11.72 -2.09 5.68
CA THR A 137 -12.42 -0.79 5.73
C THR A 137 -11.77 0.21 6.69
N ALA A 138 -11.13 -0.26 7.76
CA ALA A 138 -10.47 0.60 8.75
C ALA A 138 -9.03 0.98 8.34
N THR A 139 -8.42 0.26 7.39
CA THR A 139 -7.02 0.50 7.06
C THR A 139 -6.86 1.71 6.16
N MET A 140 -5.95 2.59 6.54
CA MET A 140 -5.52 3.71 5.73
C MET A 140 -4.13 3.46 5.10
N GLY A 141 -3.55 2.29 5.35
CA GLY A 141 -2.22 1.94 4.84
C GLY A 141 -1.15 2.96 5.23
N ASP A 142 -0.17 3.11 4.35
CA ASP A 142 0.99 3.98 4.60
C ASP A 142 0.69 5.47 4.42
N ALA A 143 -0.38 5.82 3.72
CA ALA A 143 -0.83 7.21 3.61
C ALA A 143 -1.24 7.83 4.96
N ALA A 144 -1.56 6.99 5.96
CA ALA A 144 -1.80 7.44 7.33
C ALA A 144 -0.59 8.17 7.91
N PHE A 145 0.62 7.68 7.64
CA PHE A 145 1.85 8.32 8.14
C PHE A 145 2.05 9.70 7.51
N LEU A 146 1.85 9.81 6.19
CA LEU A 146 1.95 11.07 5.48
C LEU A 146 0.94 12.09 6.01
N LEU A 147 -0.31 11.67 6.18
CA LEU A 147 -1.36 12.54 6.65
C LEU A 147 -1.14 12.97 8.12
N ILE A 148 -0.77 12.04 9.01
CA ILE A 148 -0.47 12.37 10.41
C ILE A 148 0.74 13.29 10.53
N ALA A 149 1.76 13.12 9.68
CA ALA A 149 2.95 13.96 9.68
C ALA A 149 2.64 15.40 9.26
N ARG A 150 1.74 15.61 8.31
CA ARG A 150 1.38 16.92 7.75
C ARG A 150 0.21 17.57 8.49
N GLU A 151 -0.83 16.79 8.75
CA GLU A 151 -2.07 17.23 9.40
C GLU A 151 -2.50 16.21 10.47
N PRO A 152 -1.91 16.25 11.68
CA PRO A 152 -2.14 15.22 12.71
C PRO A 152 -3.60 15.13 13.15
N LEU A 153 -4.31 16.24 13.25
CA LEU A 153 -5.73 16.27 13.65
C LEU A 153 -6.62 15.62 12.59
N THR A 154 -6.43 15.97 11.32
CA THR A 154 -7.14 15.35 10.18
C THR A 154 -6.80 13.86 10.07
N GLY A 155 -5.55 13.49 10.26
CA GLY A 155 -5.13 12.09 10.26
C GLY A 155 -5.83 11.27 11.35
N LEU A 156 -5.86 11.76 12.58
CA LEU A 156 -6.56 11.12 13.70
C LEU A 156 -8.08 11.06 13.47
N LEU A 157 -8.68 12.11 12.88
CA LEU A 157 -10.09 12.12 12.53
C LEU A 157 -10.41 11.01 11.54
N ILE A 158 -9.67 10.90 10.45
CA ILE A 158 -9.90 9.88 9.42
C ILE A 158 -9.67 8.47 9.96
N LEU A 159 -8.61 8.26 10.75
CA LEU A 159 -8.38 6.97 11.42
C LEU A 159 -9.54 6.60 12.35
N SER A 160 -10.10 7.57 13.08
CA SER A 160 -11.25 7.36 13.95
C SER A 160 -12.51 6.99 13.15
N ILE A 161 -12.76 7.69 12.04
CA ILE A 161 -13.86 7.39 11.11
C ILE A 161 -13.70 6.00 10.51
N GLY A 162 -12.49 5.64 10.06
CA GLY A 162 -12.16 4.32 9.53
C GLY A 162 -12.38 3.21 10.57
N LEU A 163 -11.94 3.41 11.80
CA LEU A 163 -12.12 2.46 12.90
C LEU A 163 -13.61 2.22 13.18
N VAL A 164 -14.40 3.27 13.31
CA VAL A 164 -15.84 3.16 13.58
C VAL A 164 -16.57 2.58 12.37
N GLY A 165 -16.28 3.07 11.17
CA GLY A 165 -16.86 2.57 9.91
C GLY A 165 -16.54 1.10 9.66
N GLY A 166 -15.27 0.71 9.86
CA GLY A 166 -14.83 -0.67 9.74
C GLY A 166 -15.49 -1.59 10.76
N HIS A 167 -15.57 -1.15 12.02
CA HIS A 167 -16.26 -1.93 13.07
C HIS A 167 -17.73 -2.16 12.73
N LEU A 168 -18.46 -1.11 12.37
CA LEU A 168 -19.87 -1.21 12.00
C LEU A 168 -20.08 -2.08 10.76
N SER A 169 -19.26 -1.91 9.73
CA SER A 169 -19.33 -2.71 8.50
C SER A 169 -19.09 -4.19 8.77
N GLY A 170 -18.08 -4.52 9.57
CA GLY A 170 -17.80 -5.90 9.94
C GLY A 170 -18.91 -6.56 10.77
N LEU A 171 -19.54 -5.81 11.70
CA LEU A 171 -20.71 -6.28 12.45
C LEU A 171 -21.90 -6.53 11.53
N LEU A 172 -22.20 -5.60 10.60
CA LEU A 172 -23.29 -5.74 9.64
C LEU A 172 -23.09 -6.96 8.75
N VAL A 173 -21.87 -7.17 8.22
CA VAL A 173 -21.55 -8.34 7.39
C VAL A 173 -21.74 -9.64 8.17
N ASN A 174 -21.27 -9.71 9.40
CA ASN A 174 -21.47 -10.90 10.25
C ASN A 174 -22.92 -11.11 10.65
N SER A 175 -23.72 -10.05 10.77
CA SER A 175 -25.16 -10.13 11.05
C SER A 175 -25.95 -10.63 9.85
N ILE A 176 -25.60 -10.19 8.63
CA ILE A 176 -26.30 -10.55 7.40
C ILE A 176 -25.95 -11.96 6.96
N HIS A 177 -24.67 -12.31 6.94
CA HIS A 177 -24.19 -13.56 6.34
C HIS A 177 -23.81 -14.63 7.37
N GLY A 178 -23.72 -14.28 8.64
CA GLY A 178 -23.23 -15.17 9.69
C GLY A 178 -21.72 -15.38 9.68
N LYS A 179 -21.17 -15.91 10.78
CA LYS A 179 -19.72 -16.08 10.98
C LYS A 179 -19.06 -17.17 10.11
N SER A 180 -19.86 -18.04 9.50
CA SER A 180 -19.36 -19.12 8.63
C SER A 180 -19.28 -18.72 7.15
N PHE A 181 -19.73 -17.52 6.82
CA PHE A 181 -19.73 -17.03 5.44
C PHE A 181 -18.31 -16.97 4.89
N MET A 182 -18.10 -17.53 3.70
CA MET A 182 -16.84 -17.61 2.98
C MET A 182 -15.68 -18.21 3.80
N LYS A 183 -15.98 -18.99 4.85
CA LYS A 183 -14.94 -19.61 5.68
C LYS A 183 -14.06 -20.55 4.83
N MET A 184 -12.75 -20.42 4.94
CA MET A 184 -11.82 -21.26 4.21
C MET A 184 -11.87 -22.71 4.71
N ASN A 185 -11.97 -23.66 3.79
CA ASN A 185 -11.95 -25.07 4.11
C ASN A 185 -10.47 -25.56 4.19
N GLY A 186 -10.22 -26.61 4.98
CA GLY A 186 -8.85 -27.13 5.24
C GLY A 186 -8.04 -27.48 3.98
N CYS A 187 -8.70 -27.72 2.82
CA CYS A 187 -8.03 -27.97 1.54
C CYS A 187 -7.39 -26.71 0.93
N ASP A 188 -7.91 -25.52 1.24
CA ASP A 188 -7.35 -24.26 0.77
C ASP A 188 -6.07 -23.88 1.54
N LEU A 189 -5.94 -24.39 2.77
CA LEU A 189 -4.76 -24.18 3.63
C LEU A 189 -3.50 -24.86 3.10
N ILE A 190 -3.63 -25.93 2.33
CA ILE A 190 -2.49 -26.68 1.76
C ILE A 190 -1.81 -25.86 0.66
N ARG A 191 -2.56 -25.01 -0.06
CA ARG A 191 -2.02 -24.12 -1.11
C ARG A 191 -1.10 -23.02 -0.57
N LEU A 192 -1.23 -22.66 0.72
CA LEU A 192 -0.44 -21.60 1.37
C LEU A 192 0.98 -22.05 1.74
N ASN A 193 1.26 -23.35 1.75
CA ASN A 193 2.57 -23.89 2.12
C ASN A 193 3.57 -23.96 0.95
N CYS A 194 3.19 -23.57 -0.26
CA CYS A 194 4.15 -23.43 -1.35
C CYS A 194 4.98 -22.15 -1.09
N LYS A 195 6.19 -22.32 -0.58
CA LYS A 195 7.16 -21.22 -0.43
C LYS A 195 7.44 -20.62 -1.81
N PRO A 196 7.07 -19.36 -2.07
CA PRO A 196 7.48 -18.70 -3.31
C PRO A 196 9.00 -18.64 -3.35
N SER A 197 9.58 -18.84 -4.54
CA SER A 197 11.02 -18.64 -4.73
C SER A 197 11.34 -17.18 -4.45
N LYS A 198 12.12 -16.93 -3.39
CA LYS A 198 12.47 -15.57 -2.97
C LYS A 198 13.77 -15.12 -3.62
N TYR A 199 13.74 -13.95 -4.22
CA TYR A 199 14.95 -13.30 -4.70
C TYR A 199 15.86 -12.96 -3.52
N LYS A 200 17.12 -13.44 -3.55
CA LYS A 200 18.12 -13.08 -2.54
C LYS A 200 18.93 -11.88 -3.01
N THR A 201 18.67 -10.70 -2.48
CA THR A 201 19.61 -9.57 -2.63
C THR A 201 20.85 -9.79 -1.77
N SER A 202 21.91 -9.06 -2.06
CA SER A 202 23.14 -9.10 -1.27
C SER A 202 22.90 -8.49 0.12
N LYS A 203 23.43 -9.12 1.17
CA LYS A 203 23.42 -8.56 2.53
C LYS A 203 24.08 -7.17 2.61
N THR A 204 25.13 -6.97 1.84
CA THR A 204 25.85 -5.69 1.75
C THR A 204 24.94 -4.57 1.27
N LEU A 205 24.07 -4.86 0.28
CA LEU A 205 23.11 -3.90 -0.25
C LEU A 205 22.02 -3.54 0.77
N ASP A 206 21.54 -4.52 1.55
CA ASP A 206 20.58 -4.30 2.62
C ASP A 206 21.16 -3.37 3.73
N TYR A 207 22.43 -3.54 4.09
CA TYR A 207 23.10 -2.66 5.07
C TYR A 207 23.37 -1.28 4.50
N PHE A 208 23.78 -1.16 3.23
CA PHE A 208 23.96 0.12 2.57
C PHE A 208 22.65 0.91 2.51
N TRP A 209 21.56 0.24 2.16
CA TRP A 209 20.23 0.81 2.20
C TRP A 209 19.85 1.33 3.60
N LEU A 210 20.17 0.57 4.66
CA LEU A 210 19.90 0.99 6.04
C LEU A 210 20.68 2.26 6.42
N ILE A 211 21.92 2.40 5.96
CA ILE A 211 22.74 3.61 6.17
C ILE A 211 22.08 4.83 5.52
N LEU A 212 21.47 4.68 4.35
CA LEU A 212 20.76 5.77 3.67
C LEU A 212 19.43 6.16 4.35
N ILE A 213 18.74 5.20 4.95
CA ILE A 213 17.46 5.46 5.62
C ILE A 213 17.64 6.34 6.86
N ILE A 214 18.73 6.23 7.61
CA ILE A 214 18.94 7.02 8.83
C ILE A 214 18.90 8.53 8.55
N PRO A 215 19.74 9.09 7.64
CA PRO A 215 19.62 10.49 7.27
C PRO A 215 18.29 10.81 6.56
N GLY A 216 17.73 9.87 5.78
CA GLY A 216 16.44 10.02 5.15
C GLY A 216 15.32 10.29 6.15
N ILE A 217 15.26 9.56 7.27
CA ILE A 217 14.29 9.80 8.35
C ILE A 217 14.46 11.19 8.95
N ILE A 218 15.71 11.62 9.20
CA ILE A 218 16.00 12.95 9.76
C ILE A 218 15.51 14.05 8.80
N PHE A 219 15.85 13.94 7.52
CA PHE A 219 15.41 14.91 6.50
C PHE A 219 13.90 14.85 6.30
N GLY A 220 13.29 13.66 6.33
CA GLY A 220 11.84 13.50 6.24
C GLY A 220 11.12 14.18 7.41
N ILE A 221 11.59 14.02 8.64
CA ILE A 221 11.01 14.70 9.81
C ILE A 221 11.14 16.22 9.66
N LEU A 222 12.31 16.73 9.29
CA LEU A 222 12.54 18.16 9.13
C LEU A 222 11.67 18.74 8.00
N SER A 223 11.57 18.03 6.87
CA SER A 223 10.67 18.39 5.75
C SER A 223 9.20 18.39 6.17
N ALA A 224 8.77 17.45 7.03
CA ALA A 224 7.40 17.42 7.57
C ALA A 224 7.08 18.66 8.40
N PHE A 225 8.07 19.27 9.06
CA PHE A 225 7.93 20.57 9.73
C PHE A 225 8.05 21.77 8.77
N GLN A 226 8.03 21.55 7.46
CA GLN A 226 8.11 22.61 6.43
C GLN A 226 9.41 23.42 6.45
N ILE A 227 10.50 22.81 6.94
CA ILE A 227 11.82 23.42 6.92
C ILE A 227 12.42 23.20 5.53
N ASP A 228 12.73 24.29 4.83
CA ASP A 228 13.42 24.24 3.54
C ASP A 228 14.90 23.90 3.76
N LEU A 229 15.19 22.59 3.73
CA LEU A 229 16.53 22.06 3.98
C LEU A 229 17.52 22.41 2.87
N ASP A 230 17.05 22.48 1.63
CA ASP A 230 17.93 22.80 0.50
C ASP A 230 18.46 24.22 0.60
N SER A 231 17.67 25.18 1.09
CA SER A 231 18.14 26.55 1.31
C SER A 231 19.23 26.65 2.40
N TYR A 232 19.15 25.81 3.45
CA TYR A 232 20.15 25.78 4.53
C TYR A 232 21.47 25.13 4.14
N PHE A 233 21.44 24.09 3.30
CA PHE A 233 22.61 23.31 2.92
C PHE A 233 23.15 23.64 1.52
N SER A 234 22.53 24.57 0.79
CA SER A 234 22.96 24.99 -0.53
C SER A 234 24.36 25.65 -0.47
N ASN A 235 25.25 25.15 -1.28
CA ASN A 235 26.61 25.69 -1.47
C ASN A 235 26.84 25.95 -2.96
N ASN A 236 27.90 26.77 -3.29
CA ASN A 236 28.28 27.10 -4.68
C ASN A 236 28.52 25.88 -5.59
N LEU A 237 28.75 24.68 -5.00
CA LEU A 237 29.02 23.43 -5.73
C LEU A 237 27.77 22.58 -5.96
N ILE A 238 26.79 22.61 -5.05
CA ILE A 238 25.56 21.82 -5.13
C ILE A 238 24.38 22.72 -4.74
N HIS A 239 23.53 23.02 -5.70
CA HIS A 239 22.39 23.91 -5.48
C HIS A 239 21.31 23.30 -4.58
N ASN A 240 21.01 22.01 -4.70
CA ASN A 240 19.95 21.32 -3.94
C ASN A 240 20.49 19.98 -3.39
N PRO A 241 21.31 19.99 -2.33
CA PRO A 241 21.98 18.78 -1.85
C PRO A 241 21.01 17.74 -1.27
N ILE A 242 19.92 18.16 -0.64
CA ILE A 242 18.95 17.25 -0.06
C ILE A 242 18.08 16.59 -1.15
N THR A 243 17.67 17.37 -2.14
CA THR A 243 17.00 16.84 -3.34
C THR A 243 17.91 15.85 -4.07
N PHE A 244 19.19 16.13 -4.22
CA PHE A 244 20.17 15.21 -4.81
C PHE A 244 20.30 13.91 -4.00
N PHE A 245 20.39 14.01 -2.68
CA PHE A 245 20.44 12.85 -1.78
C PHE A 245 19.16 12.00 -1.91
N GLY A 246 17.99 12.64 -1.86
CA GLY A 246 16.67 11.98 -2.01
C GLY A 246 16.54 11.27 -3.36
N PHE A 247 16.95 11.92 -4.45
CA PHE A 247 16.97 11.33 -5.77
C PHE A 247 17.87 10.09 -5.87
N PHE A 248 19.10 10.17 -5.33
CA PHE A 248 20.03 9.04 -5.32
C PHE A 248 19.47 7.86 -4.51
N ALA A 249 19.00 8.12 -3.30
CA ALA A 249 18.47 7.08 -2.41
C ALA A 249 17.15 6.49 -2.93
N GLY A 250 16.25 7.33 -3.47
CA GLY A 250 15.01 6.89 -4.11
C GLY A 250 15.25 6.04 -5.35
N SER A 251 16.21 6.45 -6.19
CA SER A 251 16.61 5.68 -7.36
C SER A 251 17.20 4.31 -6.99
N LEU A 252 17.99 4.25 -5.90
CA LEU A 252 18.50 2.97 -5.39
C LEU A 252 17.34 2.05 -4.95
N CYS A 253 16.38 2.57 -4.18
CA CYS A 253 15.21 1.82 -3.75
C CYS A 253 14.40 1.31 -4.96
N PHE A 254 14.21 2.15 -5.97
CA PHE A 254 13.52 1.79 -7.21
C PHE A 254 14.24 0.67 -7.97
N VAL A 255 15.55 0.76 -8.11
CA VAL A 255 16.38 -0.27 -8.74
C VAL A 255 16.31 -1.59 -7.96
N MET A 256 16.37 -1.54 -6.63
CA MET A 256 16.23 -2.73 -5.77
C MET A 256 14.83 -3.37 -5.87
N TRP A 257 13.81 -2.60 -6.18
CA TRP A 257 12.46 -3.10 -6.42
C TRP A 257 12.30 -3.71 -7.81
N ILE A 258 12.82 -3.05 -8.86
CA ILE A 258 12.56 -3.44 -10.26
C ILE A 258 13.40 -4.63 -10.72
N ILE A 259 14.64 -4.79 -10.20
CA ILE A 259 15.53 -5.90 -10.60
C ILE A 259 14.91 -7.28 -10.35
N PRO A 260 14.32 -7.58 -9.19
CA PRO A 260 13.63 -8.85 -8.97
C PRO A 260 12.49 -9.10 -9.97
N ILE A 261 11.71 -8.04 -10.28
CA ILE A 261 10.58 -8.13 -11.22
C ILE A 261 11.06 -8.49 -12.62
N ILE A 262 12.09 -7.80 -13.12
CA ILE A 262 12.70 -8.09 -14.43
C ILE A 262 13.29 -9.51 -14.46
N SER A 263 13.86 -9.96 -13.35
CA SER A 263 14.40 -11.32 -13.22
C SER A 263 13.33 -12.40 -13.09
N GLY A 264 12.04 -12.06 -13.21
CA GLY A 264 10.92 -13.02 -13.18
C GLY A 264 10.48 -13.44 -11.78
N TYR A 265 11.00 -12.81 -10.72
CA TYR A 265 10.55 -13.08 -9.36
C TYR A 265 9.28 -12.29 -9.06
N LYS A 266 8.28 -12.96 -8.49
CA LYS A 266 7.09 -12.27 -7.97
C LYS A 266 7.36 -11.70 -6.60
N TYR A 267 6.90 -10.48 -6.37
CA TYR A 267 6.83 -9.96 -5.01
C TYR A 267 5.92 -10.85 -4.17
N SER A 268 6.39 -11.19 -3.00
CA SER A 268 5.61 -11.86 -1.97
C SER A 268 5.90 -11.14 -0.66
N PRO A 269 4.85 -10.70 0.07
CA PRO A 269 5.05 -10.09 1.36
C PRO A 269 5.94 -10.93 2.25
N SER A 270 6.86 -10.29 2.94
CA SER A 270 7.87 -10.98 3.73
C SER A 270 7.23 -11.71 4.91
N GLY A 271 7.58 -12.97 5.11
CA GLY A 271 7.08 -13.77 6.24
C GLY A 271 7.74 -13.39 7.56
N SER A 272 7.09 -13.74 8.69
CA SER A 272 7.63 -13.57 10.05
C SER A 272 8.97 -14.27 10.29
N ASP A 273 9.33 -15.24 9.44
CA ASP A 273 10.56 -16.03 9.57
C ASP A 273 11.80 -15.32 9.01
N GLU A 274 11.63 -14.17 8.33
CA GLU A 274 12.74 -13.41 7.77
C GLU A 274 13.39 -12.50 8.82
N LYS A 275 14.68 -12.17 8.60
CA LYS A 275 15.35 -11.16 9.43
C LYS A 275 14.65 -9.82 9.28
N ILE A 276 14.45 -9.09 10.38
CA ILE A 276 13.74 -7.81 10.44
C ILE A 276 14.24 -6.86 9.34
N ILE A 277 15.55 -6.64 9.25
CA ILE A 277 16.15 -5.72 8.27
C ILE A 277 15.74 -6.12 6.85
N ARG A 278 15.86 -7.40 6.52
CA ARG A 278 15.52 -7.90 5.19
C ARG A 278 14.06 -7.71 4.83
N ARG A 279 13.19 -7.99 5.80
CA ARG A 279 11.75 -7.79 5.67
C ARG A 279 11.44 -6.31 5.45
N THR A 280 12.03 -5.42 6.26
CA THR A 280 11.86 -3.97 6.09
C THR A 280 12.33 -3.49 4.73
N VAL A 281 13.54 -3.88 4.28
CA VAL A 281 14.09 -3.50 2.97
C VAL A 281 13.17 -3.93 1.83
N SER A 282 12.71 -5.18 1.85
CA SER A 282 11.85 -5.72 0.78
C SER A 282 10.51 -5.00 0.70
N ASP A 283 9.84 -4.83 1.83
CA ASP A 283 8.51 -4.26 1.88
C ASP A 283 8.55 -2.75 1.63
N THR A 284 9.55 -2.04 2.17
CA THR A 284 9.74 -0.62 1.88
C THR A 284 10.04 -0.36 0.41
N ASN A 285 10.96 -1.11 -0.21
CA ASN A 285 11.32 -0.88 -1.62
C ASN A 285 10.14 -1.18 -2.56
N PHE A 286 9.28 -2.15 -2.20
CA PHE A 286 8.06 -2.40 -2.95
C PHE A 286 7.12 -1.18 -2.92
N ILE A 287 6.91 -0.61 -1.74
CA ILE A 287 6.08 0.60 -1.57
C ILE A 287 6.72 1.78 -2.31
N THR A 288 8.03 2.00 -2.11
CA THR A 288 8.78 3.08 -2.77
C THR A 288 8.64 3.05 -4.28
N GLY A 289 8.73 1.86 -4.89
CA GLY A 289 8.56 1.72 -6.34
C GLY A 289 7.21 2.26 -6.83
N TRP A 290 6.13 1.92 -6.15
CA TRP A 290 4.79 2.43 -6.48
C TRP A 290 4.64 3.92 -6.20
N VAL A 291 5.22 4.41 -5.10
CA VAL A 291 5.19 5.84 -4.73
C VAL A 291 5.91 6.67 -5.79
N ILE A 292 7.11 6.28 -6.20
CA ILE A 292 7.86 6.98 -7.25
C ILE A 292 7.05 7.01 -8.55
N LEU A 293 6.46 5.89 -8.96
CA LEU A 293 5.62 5.84 -10.16
C LEU A 293 4.40 6.77 -10.05
N ALA A 294 3.76 6.83 -8.88
CA ALA A 294 2.60 7.69 -8.65
C ALA A 294 2.98 9.19 -8.72
N PHE A 295 4.07 9.59 -8.05
CA PHE A 295 4.56 10.97 -8.08
C PHE A 295 4.98 11.37 -9.50
N LEU A 296 5.74 10.53 -10.19
CA LEU A 296 6.13 10.78 -11.59
C LEU A 296 4.92 10.88 -12.52
N ALA A 297 3.94 9.97 -12.38
CA ALA A 297 2.73 10.02 -13.19
C ALA A 297 1.96 11.33 -12.97
N TYR A 298 1.83 11.78 -11.72
CA TYR A 298 1.17 13.03 -11.39
C TYR A 298 1.91 14.24 -11.97
N GLU A 299 3.18 14.42 -11.60
CA GLU A 299 3.96 15.60 -12.00
C GLU A 299 4.14 15.69 -13.52
N LEU A 300 4.42 14.56 -14.20
CA LEU A 300 4.55 14.56 -15.65
C LEU A 300 3.21 14.81 -16.34
N THR A 301 2.09 14.32 -15.79
CA THR A 301 0.76 14.59 -16.37
C THR A 301 0.41 16.08 -16.26
N VAL A 302 0.71 16.71 -15.14
CA VAL A 302 0.51 18.15 -14.94
C VAL A 302 1.41 18.95 -15.88
N HIS A 303 2.69 18.59 -15.96
CA HIS A 303 3.67 19.34 -16.77
C HIS A 303 3.43 19.19 -18.27
N LEU A 304 3.30 17.96 -18.78
CA LEU A 304 3.16 17.68 -20.21
C LEU A 304 1.74 17.94 -20.73
N GLY A 305 0.73 17.70 -19.88
CA GLY A 305 -0.66 17.83 -20.27
C GLY A 305 -1.18 19.27 -20.24
N GLY A 306 -0.47 20.18 -19.57
CA GLY A 306 -0.95 21.55 -19.34
C GLY A 306 -2.30 21.56 -18.60
N PHE A 307 -2.69 20.42 -18.02
CA PHE A 307 -3.96 20.30 -17.31
C PHE A 307 -3.90 21.08 -16.01
N ASN A 308 -4.69 22.12 -15.93
CA ASN A 308 -4.96 22.73 -14.64
C ASN A 308 -5.97 21.82 -13.91
N LEU A 309 -5.42 20.87 -13.15
CA LEU A 309 -6.22 19.92 -12.37
C LEU A 309 -7.18 20.63 -11.43
N GLU A 310 -6.78 21.81 -10.92
CA GLU A 310 -7.61 22.62 -10.06
C GLU A 310 -8.92 23.07 -10.76
N THR A 311 -8.86 23.45 -12.04
CA THR A 311 -10.05 23.82 -12.82
C THR A 311 -10.94 22.62 -13.15
N ILE A 312 -10.36 21.48 -13.44
CA ILE A 312 -11.10 20.24 -13.71
C ILE A 312 -11.81 19.79 -12.43
N PHE A 313 -11.13 19.76 -11.30
CA PHE A 313 -11.74 19.37 -10.03
C PHE A 313 -12.82 20.35 -9.57
N LYS A 314 -12.64 21.67 -9.73
CA LYS A 314 -13.69 22.65 -9.43
C LYS A 314 -14.95 22.46 -10.29
N SER A 315 -14.81 22.03 -11.54
CA SER A 315 -15.96 21.82 -12.45
C SER A 315 -16.76 20.56 -12.11
N TYR A 316 -16.13 19.54 -11.52
CA TYR A 316 -16.75 18.25 -11.22
C TYR A 316 -16.72 17.91 -9.72
N TYR A 317 -16.84 18.91 -8.87
CA TYR A 317 -16.66 18.81 -7.41
C TYR A 317 -17.44 17.67 -6.77
N ILE A 318 -18.70 17.45 -7.18
CA ILE A 318 -19.55 16.35 -6.68
C ILE A 318 -18.99 14.96 -7.00
N PHE A 319 -18.28 14.81 -8.12
CA PHE A 319 -17.72 13.50 -8.54
C PHE A 319 -16.35 13.18 -7.96
N ILE A 320 -15.66 14.17 -7.38
CA ILE A 320 -14.31 13.95 -6.83
C ILE A 320 -14.29 12.86 -5.75
N PRO A 321 -15.20 12.83 -4.76
CA PRO A 321 -15.23 11.76 -3.77
C PRO A 321 -15.42 10.38 -4.40
N LEU A 322 -16.27 10.27 -5.42
CA LEU A 322 -16.49 8.99 -6.13
C LEU A 322 -15.21 8.53 -6.86
N ILE A 323 -14.54 9.45 -7.54
CA ILE A 323 -13.26 9.14 -8.21
C ILE A 323 -12.21 8.68 -7.20
N ALA A 324 -12.11 9.37 -6.06
CA ALA A 324 -11.18 9.01 -4.99
C ALA A 324 -11.50 7.62 -4.39
N ILE A 325 -12.77 7.26 -4.24
CA ILE A 325 -13.22 5.93 -3.82
C ILE A 325 -12.82 4.87 -4.85
N LEU A 326 -13.02 5.14 -6.14
CA LEU A 326 -12.63 4.21 -7.21
C LEU A 326 -11.12 3.99 -7.28
N ILE A 327 -10.33 5.05 -7.03
CA ILE A 327 -8.87 4.95 -6.90
C ILE A 327 -8.50 4.08 -5.70
N GLY A 328 -9.27 4.15 -4.60
CA GLY A 328 -9.10 3.31 -3.42
C GLY A 328 -9.22 1.81 -3.69
N PHE A 329 -9.94 1.37 -4.74
CA PHE A 329 -10.03 -0.05 -5.13
C PHE A 329 -8.77 -0.57 -5.84
N LEU A 330 -7.86 0.31 -6.24
CA LEU A 330 -6.60 -0.12 -6.80
C LEU A 330 -5.73 -0.71 -5.69
N PRO A 331 -5.24 -1.95 -5.86
CA PRO A 331 -4.43 -2.58 -4.84
C PRO A 331 -3.09 -1.86 -4.67
N GLY A 332 -2.70 -1.64 -3.42
CA GLY A 332 -1.44 -1.00 -3.06
C GLY A 332 -1.60 0.37 -2.38
N CYS A 333 -0.56 0.80 -1.68
CA CYS A 333 -0.56 2.08 -0.97
C CYS A 333 -0.27 3.29 -1.88
N GLY A 334 0.32 3.08 -3.08
CA GLY A 334 0.68 4.14 -4.02
C GLY A 334 -0.50 5.01 -4.46
N PRO A 335 -1.60 4.44 -4.98
CA PRO A 335 -2.79 5.20 -5.36
C PRO A 335 -3.37 6.02 -4.22
N GLN A 336 -3.34 5.51 -3.00
CA GLN A 336 -3.80 6.21 -1.81
C GLN A 336 -2.90 7.39 -1.44
N ILE A 337 -1.58 7.20 -1.51
CA ILE A 337 -0.61 8.27 -1.25
C ILE A 337 -0.82 9.40 -2.26
N LEU A 338 -1.09 9.08 -3.53
CA LEU A 338 -1.43 10.08 -4.54
C LEU A 338 -2.65 10.90 -4.12
N VAL A 339 -3.76 10.25 -3.73
CA VAL A 339 -4.98 10.95 -3.29
C VAL A 339 -4.69 11.80 -2.05
N THR A 340 -3.96 11.27 -1.07
CA THR A 340 -3.57 12.02 0.13
C THR A 340 -2.70 13.24 -0.21
N THR A 341 -1.79 13.11 -1.16
CA THR A 341 -0.96 14.23 -1.63
C THR A 341 -1.80 15.31 -2.33
N LEU A 342 -2.76 14.92 -3.16
CA LEU A 342 -3.69 15.85 -3.79
C LEU A 342 -4.53 16.61 -2.74
N TYR A 343 -4.95 15.93 -1.67
CA TYR A 343 -5.65 16.55 -0.55
C TYR A 343 -4.74 17.56 0.17
N LEU A 344 -3.54 17.16 0.55
CA LEU A 344 -2.59 18.02 1.26
C LEU A 344 -2.18 19.27 0.45
N ASN A 345 -2.20 19.16 -0.87
CA ASN A 345 -1.98 20.31 -1.78
C ASN A 345 -3.25 21.14 -2.03
N GLY A 346 -4.37 20.84 -1.38
CA GLY A 346 -5.62 21.59 -1.52
C GLY A 346 -6.33 21.41 -2.87
N ILE A 347 -5.96 20.37 -3.65
CA ILE A 347 -6.54 20.11 -4.98
C ILE A 347 -7.87 19.40 -4.86
N ILE A 348 -8.02 18.50 -3.89
CA ILE A 348 -9.25 17.74 -3.65
C ILE A 348 -9.78 18.00 -2.23
N PRO A 349 -11.11 17.88 -2.01
CA PRO A 349 -11.72 18.13 -0.71
C PRO A 349 -11.46 16.99 0.29
N LEU A 350 -11.67 17.27 1.59
CA LEU A 350 -11.50 16.28 2.66
C LEU A 350 -12.47 15.09 2.51
N SER A 351 -13.68 15.33 2.00
CA SER A 351 -14.64 14.28 1.68
C SER A 351 -14.07 13.23 0.73
N ALA A 352 -13.31 13.62 -0.28
CA ALA A 352 -12.64 12.72 -1.19
C ALA A 352 -11.53 11.91 -0.49
N GLN A 353 -10.75 12.56 0.36
CA GLN A 353 -9.73 11.90 1.18
C GLN A 353 -10.34 10.87 2.14
N ILE A 354 -11.47 11.19 2.79
CA ILE A 354 -12.23 10.27 3.64
C ILE A 354 -12.73 9.08 2.82
N GLY A 355 -13.31 9.34 1.66
CA GLY A 355 -13.81 8.28 0.78
C GLY A 355 -12.72 7.31 0.33
N ASN A 356 -11.58 7.83 -0.08
CA ASN A 356 -10.43 7.03 -0.46
C ASN A 356 -9.89 6.22 0.73
N ALA A 357 -9.74 6.85 1.89
CA ALA A 357 -9.21 6.19 3.09
C ALA A 357 -10.06 5.00 3.55
N ILE A 358 -11.40 5.08 3.43
CA ILE A 358 -12.32 4.01 3.84
C ILE A 358 -12.40 2.90 2.78
N SER A 359 -12.31 3.25 1.50
CA SER A 359 -12.42 2.29 0.38
C SER A 359 -11.12 1.56 0.08
N ASN A 360 -10.00 2.07 0.58
CA ASN A 360 -8.69 1.53 0.26
C ASN A 360 -8.33 0.34 1.16
N ASP A 361 -7.99 -0.76 0.52
CA ASP A 361 -7.52 -1.97 1.20
C ASP A 361 -5.98 -2.01 1.33
N GLY A 362 -5.27 -1.02 0.77
CA GLY A 362 -3.81 -0.91 0.81
C GLY A 362 -3.07 -2.11 0.25
N ASP A 363 -1.86 -2.34 0.75
CA ASP A 363 -1.06 -3.53 0.40
C ASP A 363 -1.65 -4.84 0.96
N ALA A 364 -2.61 -4.75 1.90
CA ALA A 364 -3.29 -5.93 2.42
C ALA A 364 -4.15 -6.63 1.36
N LEU A 365 -4.56 -5.91 0.31
CA LEU A 365 -5.32 -6.50 -0.79
C LEU A 365 -4.50 -7.54 -1.59
N PHE A 366 -3.18 -7.38 -1.72
CA PHE A 366 -2.34 -8.36 -2.42
C PHE A 366 -2.38 -9.75 -1.79
N PRO A 367 -2.09 -9.93 -0.48
CA PRO A 367 -2.26 -11.22 0.15
C PRO A 367 -3.73 -11.68 0.17
N ALA A 368 -4.69 -10.78 0.29
CA ALA A 368 -6.11 -11.13 0.23
C ALA A 368 -6.48 -11.77 -1.12
N ILE A 369 -6.07 -11.16 -2.24
CA ILE A 369 -6.29 -11.70 -3.60
C ILE A 369 -5.53 -13.02 -3.78
N ALA A 370 -4.29 -13.10 -3.30
CA ALA A 370 -3.48 -14.30 -3.43
C ALA A 370 -4.07 -15.49 -2.66
N LEU A 371 -4.63 -15.24 -1.47
CA LEU A 371 -5.19 -16.26 -0.59
C LEU A 371 -6.61 -16.65 -0.98
N HIS A 372 -7.47 -15.66 -1.22
CA HIS A 372 -8.88 -15.88 -1.50
C HIS A 372 -9.46 -14.74 -2.38
N PRO A 373 -9.28 -14.78 -3.72
CA PRO A 373 -9.64 -13.66 -4.61
C PRO A 373 -11.11 -13.27 -4.54
N LYS A 374 -12.02 -14.23 -4.36
CA LYS A 374 -13.46 -13.96 -4.19
C LYS A 374 -13.76 -13.19 -2.90
N ALA A 375 -13.10 -13.57 -1.79
CA ALA A 375 -13.29 -12.88 -0.53
C ALA A 375 -12.70 -11.47 -0.58
N ALA A 376 -11.53 -11.30 -1.21
CA ALA A 376 -10.92 -10.00 -1.43
C ALA A 376 -11.88 -9.07 -2.20
N PHE A 377 -12.35 -9.51 -3.37
CA PHE A 377 -13.27 -8.73 -4.20
C PHE A 377 -14.57 -8.34 -3.48
N ILE A 378 -15.17 -9.29 -2.75
CA ILE A 378 -16.40 -9.02 -1.99
C ILE A 378 -16.10 -8.07 -0.82
N ALA A 379 -14.98 -8.18 -0.15
CA ALA A 379 -14.58 -7.28 0.93
C ALA A 379 -14.42 -5.84 0.43
N THR A 380 -13.77 -5.64 -0.72
CA THR A 380 -13.64 -4.32 -1.36
C THR A 380 -15.00 -3.72 -1.73
N ILE A 381 -15.98 -4.52 -2.18
CA ILE A 381 -17.35 -4.03 -2.41
C ILE A 381 -18.01 -3.60 -1.10
N TYR A 382 -17.79 -4.34 -0.02
CA TYR A 382 -18.33 -3.98 1.30
C TYR A 382 -17.69 -2.73 1.88
N SER A 383 -16.41 -2.46 1.62
CA SER A 383 -15.74 -1.22 2.05
C SER A 383 -16.22 0.01 1.25
N ALA A 384 -16.68 -0.18 0.01
CA ALA A 384 -17.24 0.89 -0.81
C ALA A 384 -18.50 1.51 -0.20
N ILE A 385 -19.35 0.72 0.45
CA ILE A 385 -20.62 1.19 1.00
C ILE A 385 -20.43 2.26 2.07
N PRO A 386 -19.68 2.01 3.16
CA PRO A 386 -19.39 3.04 4.14
C PRO A 386 -18.56 4.20 3.57
N ALA A 387 -17.66 3.94 2.61
CA ALA A 387 -16.89 4.97 1.94
C ALA A 387 -17.81 6.00 1.24
N ILE A 388 -18.79 5.53 0.47
CA ILE A 388 -19.77 6.40 -0.20
C ILE A 388 -20.61 7.17 0.83
N ILE A 389 -21.17 6.47 1.83
CA ILE A 389 -22.05 7.10 2.82
C ILE A 389 -21.34 8.18 3.60
N VAL A 390 -20.13 7.90 4.11
CA VAL A 390 -19.39 8.84 4.95
C VAL A 390 -18.82 9.99 4.14
N SER A 391 -18.25 9.68 2.97
CA SER A 391 -17.65 10.67 2.07
C SER A 391 -18.69 11.69 1.58
N TYR A 392 -19.80 11.22 1.03
CA TYR A 392 -20.87 12.11 0.58
C TYR A 392 -21.63 12.75 1.73
N GLY A 393 -21.78 12.05 2.85
CA GLY A 393 -22.33 12.65 4.07
C GLY A 393 -21.49 13.84 4.54
N TYR A 394 -20.16 13.70 4.54
CA TYR A 394 -19.25 14.80 4.88
C TYR A 394 -19.31 15.93 3.85
N LEU A 395 -19.31 15.59 2.55
CA LEU A 395 -19.43 16.56 1.46
C LEU A 395 -20.65 17.47 1.64
N PHE A 396 -21.84 16.87 1.82
CA PHE A 396 -23.10 17.62 1.89
C PHE A 396 -23.31 18.38 3.21
N ILE A 397 -22.67 17.95 4.31
CA ILE A 397 -22.84 18.60 5.61
C ILE A 397 -21.83 19.74 5.83
N PHE A 398 -20.58 19.55 5.38
CA PHE A 398 -19.47 20.44 5.76
C PHE A 398 -18.81 21.16 4.58
N GLU A 399 -18.98 20.69 3.35
CA GLU A 399 -18.27 21.25 2.19
C GLU A 399 -19.23 21.86 1.14
N PHE A 400 -20.55 21.61 1.27
CA PHE A 400 -21.61 22.22 0.48
C PHE A 400 -22.33 23.26 1.31
#